data_40e64d8c24f14a633e0b522672b094fd
#
_entry.id   40e64d8c24f14a633e0b522672b094fd
#
_cell.length_a   1.000
_cell.length_b   1.000
_cell.length_c   1.000
_cell.angle_alpha   90.00
_cell.angle_beta   90.00
_cell.angle_gamma   90.00
#
_symmetry.space_group_name_H-M   'P 1'
#
loop_
_entity.id
_entity.type
_entity.pdbx_description
1 polymer ?
#
loop_
_entity_poly.entity_id
_entity_poly.type
_entity_poly.pdbx_seq_one_letter_code
_entity_poly.pdbx_strand_id
1 'polypeptide(L)'
;MAHQFGHNPEIDGRWLALTDRVYVEGARWLDRVLDACPTPEAVLESTPSCIATSELEALKQVLSTSAPITLPEALTGAPHGLWIVTPRDIEYPPLLKECSDRPPFLFTRGDPRLLGMPMLSIVGTRKPSLDGRRAATEFATAAAQAHFCVASGLALGIDSIVHDAAMRADGLTVAVLPSGIDQVYPRRHEQLARRIVGSGVLVSEFPLRSPPRRHHFHRRNRTLSGLSGSTLVVEAGRPSGTLLTASAAADQGRNVLVLPWSIYHTGGAGCHYLLRDGAELVQSVEDLFACLGVRPDSPASNSAPTPVGAESEGPSASVLESDQQRVILLLGRGVHRAEDIATSMGWDMNRCLSCLSGLEVLGSVVRMPEGYSAAH
;
A
#
# COMPACT_ATOMS: atom_id res chain seq x y z
N MET A 1 -16.28 1.08 -7.87
CA MET A 1 -16.22 1.95 -6.65
C MET A 1 -16.40 1.06 -5.44
N ALA A 2 -15.58 1.21 -4.43
CA ALA A 2 -15.72 0.49 -3.18
C ALA A 2 -17.08 0.78 -2.51
N HIS A 3 -17.73 -0.24 -1.96
CA HIS A 3 -19.02 -0.10 -1.31
C HIS A 3 -18.85 0.31 0.15
N GLN A 4 -19.41 1.47 0.53
CA GLN A 4 -19.42 1.96 1.91
C GLN A 4 -20.63 1.45 2.66
N PHE A 5 -20.40 0.79 3.80
CA PHE A 5 -21.45 0.30 4.69
C PHE A 5 -22.07 1.42 5.56
N GLY A 6 -23.30 1.20 5.98
CA GLY A 6 -24.02 2.10 6.88
C GLY A 6 -25.03 3.02 6.21
N HIS A 7 -25.07 3.07 4.84
CA HIS A 7 -26.09 3.85 4.13
C HIS A 7 -27.37 3.08 3.80
N ASN A 8 -27.26 1.77 3.59
CA ASN A 8 -28.39 0.90 3.33
C ASN A 8 -28.18 -0.48 3.98
N PRO A 9 -28.82 -0.77 5.12
CA PRO A 9 -28.59 -2.00 5.87
C PRO A 9 -29.01 -3.27 5.11
N GLU A 10 -29.94 -3.19 4.17
CA GLU A 10 -30.33 -4.33 3.35
C GLU A 10 -29.24 -4.71 2.34
N ILE A 11 -28.70 -3.72 1.65
CA ILE A 11 -27.55 -3.91 0.72
C ILE A 11 -26.35 -4.40 1.50
N ASP A 12 -26.06 -3.79 2.66
CA ASP A 12 -24.95 -4.17 3.53
C ASP A 12 -25.06 -5.63 3.98
N GLY A 13 -26.26 -6.09 4.31
CA GLY A 13 -26.54 -7.48 4.66
C GLY A 13 -26.21 -8.46 3.54
N ARG A 14 -26.54 -8.12 2.30
CA ARG A 14 -26.25 -8.94 1.11
C ARG A 14 -24.75 -9.04 0.84
N TRP A 15 -24.04 -7.92 0.92
CA TRP A 15 -22.58 -7.93 0.77
C TRP A 15 -21.89 -8.78 1.84
N LEU A 16 -22.31 -8.67 3.10
CA LEU A 16 -21.74 -9.49 4.17
C LEU A 16 -22.05 -10.98 3.98
N ALA A 17 -23.28 -11.33 3.57
CA ALA A 17 -23.63 -12.71 3.26
C ALA A 17 -22.81 -13.27 2.10
N LEU A 18 -22.53 -12.46 1.06
CA LEU A 18 -21.65 -12.83 -0.05
C LEU A 18 -20.23 -13.09 0.44
N THR A 19 -19.66 -12.20 1.27
CA THR A 19 -18.30 -12.36 1.80
C THR A 19 -18.17 -13.57 2.74
N ASP A 20 -19.18 -13.86 3.56
CA ASP A 20 -19.22 -15.07 4.39
C ASP A 20 -19.23 -16.34 3.54
N ARG A 21 -19.99 -16.35 2.45
CA ARG A 21 -20.03 -17.47 1.50
C ARG A 21 -18.69 -17.68 0.82
N VAL A 22 -18.04 -16.61 0.37
CA VAL A 22 -16.71 -16.65 -0.24
C VAL A 22 -15.66 -17.23 0.69
N TYR A 23 -15.75 -16.94 1.98
CA TYR A 23 -14.82 -17.50 2.96
C TYR A 23 -14.87 -19.04 2.99
N VAL A 24 -16.01 -19.61 2.65
CA VAL A 24 -16.22 -21.07 2.54
C VAL A 24 -15.82 -21.60 1.17
N GLU A 25 -16.26 -20.95 0.09
CA GLU A 25 -16.12 -21.43 -1.31
C GLU A 25 -14.80 -21.03 -1.99
N GLY A 26 -14.14 -19.98 -1.47
CA GLY A 26 -12.84 -19.49 -1.93
C GLY A 26 -12.89 -18.38 -2.99
N ALA A 27 -11.72 -17.76 -3.18
CA ALA A 27 -11.58 -16.54 -3.98
C ALA A 27 -11.98 -16.69 -5.46
N ARG A 28 -11.60 -17.80 -6.10
CA ARG A 28 -11.93 -18.06 -7.51
C ARG A 28 -13.43 -18.17 -7.76
N TRP A 29 -14.17 -18.59 -6.76
CA TRP A 29 -15.62 -18.65 -6.83
C TRP A 29 -16.20 -17.22 -6.88
N LEU A 30 -15.75 -16.31 -6.00
CA LEU A 30 -16.19 -14.93 -6.03
C LEU A 30 -15.83 -14.21 -7.32
N ASP A 31 -14.62 -14.42 -7.82
CA ASP A 31 -14.19 -13.83 -9.10
C ASP A 31 -15.20 -14.19 -10.19
N ARG A 32 -15.59 -15.47 -10.31
CA ARG A 32 -16.61 -15.92 -11.29
C ARG A 32 -17.99 -15.27 -11.05
N VAL A 33 -18.41 -15.18 -9.79
CA VAL A 33 -19.70 -14.56 -9.44
C VAL A 33 -19.70 -13.08 -9.78
N LEU A 34 -18.68 -12.34 -9.38
CA LEU A 34 -18.57 -10.91 -9.65
C LEU A 34 -18.27 -10.61 -11.13
N ASP A 35 -17.68 -11.56 -11.88
CA ASP A 35 -17.50 -11.43 -13.33
C ASP A 35 -18.83 -11.42 -14.07
N ALA A 36 -19.77 -12.22 -13.59
CA ALA A 36 -21.10 -12.31 -14.17
C ALA A 36 -22.09 -11.29 -13.56
N CYS A 37 -21.96 -11.01 -12.28
CA CYS A 37 -22.86 -10.18 -11.48
C CYS A 37 -22.03 -9.27 -10.57
N PRO A 38 -21.76 -8.01 -10.94
CA PRO A 38 -20.82 -7.14 -10.22
C PRO A 38 -21.28 -6.73 -8.82
N THR A 39 -22.55 -6.94 -8.49
CA THR A 39 -23.13 -6.66 -7.16
C THR A 39 -24.03 -7.80 -6.69
N PRO A 40 -24.30 -7.93 -5.37
CA PRO A 40 -25.26 -8.91 -4.86
C PRO A 40 -26.67 -8.75 -5.43
N GLU A 41 -27.11 -7.52 -5.73
CA GLU A 41 -28.39 -7.23 -6.37
C GLU A 41 -28.45 -7.81 -7.78
N ALA A 42 -27.36 -7.63 -8.55
CA ALA A 42 -27.24 -8.21 -9.89
C ALA A 42 -27.31 -9.74 -9.88
N VAL A 43 -26.84 -10.40 -8.81
CA VAL A 43 -27.00 -11.85 -8.62
C VAL A 43 -28.48 -12.24 -8.50
N LEU A 44 -29.26 -11.45 -7.76
CA LEU A 44 -30.69 -11.74 -7.57
C LEU A 44 -31.50 -11.62 -8.87
N GLU A 45 -31.11 -10.67 -9.73
CA GLU A 45 -31.81 -10.32 -10.97
C GLU A 45 -31.37 -11.13 -12.19
N SER A 46 -30.19 -11.76 -12.13
CA SER A 46 -29.55 -12.40 -13.27
C SER A 46 -29.59 -13.94 -13.18
N THR A 47 -29.39 -14.58 -14.34
CA THR A 47 -29.17 -16.03 -14.47
C THR A 47 -27.90 -16.28 -15.31
N PRO A 48 -26.71 -15.97 -14.79
CA PRO A 48 -25.49 -16.09 -15.54
C PRO A 48 -25.18 -17.58 -15.85
N SER A 49 -24.87 -17.86 -17.13
CA SER A 49 -24.58 -19.23 -17.60
C SER A 49 -23.25 -19.80 -17.07
N CYS A 50 -22.39 -18.96 -16.51
CA CYS A 50 -21.07 -19.35 -15.97
C CYS A 50 -21.14 -19.89 -14.53
N ILE A 51 -22.32 -19.84 -13.87
CA ILE A 51 -22.57 -20.37 -12.53
C ILE A 51 -23.57 -21.52 -12.66
N ALA A 52 -23.32 -22.63 -11.99
CA ALA A 52 -24.24 -23.76 -11.99
C ALA A 52 -25.61 -23.34 -11.39
N THR A 53 -26.71 -23.76 -11.99
CA THR A 53 -28.07 -23.34 -11.58
C THR A 53 -28.32 -23.62 -10.10
N SER A 54 -27.91 -24.78 -9.58
CA SER A 54 -28.05 -25.14 -8.18
C SER A 54 -27.25 -24.24 -7.24
N GLU A 55 -26.09 -23.83 -7.66
CA GLU A 55 -25.19 -22.92 -6.93
C GLU A 55 -25.77 -21.50 -6.91
N LEU A 56 -26.28 -21.04 -8.06
CA LEU A 56 -26.93 -19.76 -8.21
C LEU A 56 -28.19 -19.65 -7.35
N GLU A 57 -29.05 -20.68 -7.36
CA GLU A 57 -30.28 -20.70 -6.53
C GLU A 57 -29.95 -20.70 -5.03
N ALA A 58 -28.94 -21.48 -4.61
CA ALA A 58 -28.46 -21.44 -3.22
C ALA A 58 -27.94 -20.06 -2.82
N LEU A 59 -27.21 -19.40 -3.72
CA LEU A 59 -26.71 -18.04 -3.48
C LEU A 59 -27.86 -17.02 -3.41
N LYS A 60 -28.81 -17.08 -4.36
CA LYS A 60 -30.01 -16.23 -4.35
C LYS A 60 -30.81 -16.40 -3.06
N GLN A 61 -30.97 -17.63 -2.59
CA GLN A 61 -31.67 -17.91 -1.31
C GLN A 61 -30.94 -17.24 -0.13
N VAL A 62 -29.58 -17.36 -0.05
CA VAL A 62 -28.81 -16.70 1.00
C VAL A 62 -28.95 -15.19 0.92
N LEU A 63 -28.81 -14.59 -0.26
CA LEU A 63 -28.89 -13.14 -0.45
C LEU A 63 -30.30 -12.58 -0.20
N SER A 64 -31.34 -13.31 -0.58
CA SER A 64 -32.75 -12.89 -0.36
C SER A 64 -33.19 -13.00 1.10
N THR A 65 -32.59 -13.91 1.87
CA THR A 65 -32.87 -14.11 3.30
C THR A 65 -31.95 -13.32 4.22
N SER A 66 -30.97 -12.56 3.66
CA SER A 66 -30.06 -11.75 4.46
C SER A 66 -30.81 -10.68 5.22
N ALA A 67 -30.78 -10.77 6.54
CA ALA A 67 -31.43 -9.80 7.41
C ALA A 67 -30.71 -8.46 7.39
N PRO A 68 -31.40 -7.34 7.60
CA PRO A 68 -30.75 -6.05 7.85
C PRO A 68 -29.74 -6.18 8.99
N ILE A 69 -28.57 -5.57 8.81
CA ILE A 69 -27.49 -5.66 9.78
C ILE A 69 -27.40 -4.36 10.55
N THR A 70 -27.46 -4.45 11.88
CA THR A 70 -27.09 -3.34 12.74
C THR A 70 -25.59 -3.41 13.00
N LEU A 71 -24.84 -2.52 12.33
CA LEU A 71 -23.41 -2.35 12.59
C LEU A 71 -23.22 -1.51 13.86
N PRO A 72 -22.15 -1.79 14.64
CA PRO A 72 -21.75 -0.90 15.71
C PRO A 72 -21.52 0.53 15.16
N GLU A 73 -21.89 1.56 15.92
CA GLU A 73 -21.74 2.98 15.54
C GLU A 73 -20.32 3.29 15.05
N ALA A 74 -19.30 2.64 15.64
CA ALA A 74 -17.92 2.78 15.24
C ALA A 74 -17.62 2.30 13.80
N LEU A 75 -18.49 1.53 13.16
CA LEU A 75 -18.36 1.01 11.80
C LEU A 75 -19.31 1.70 10.82
N THR A 76 -20.12 2.65 11.27
CA THR A 76 -21.06 3.41 10.46
C THR A 76 -20.57 4.82 10.21
N GLY A 77 -20.98 5.42 9.10
CA GLY A 77 -20.74 6.84 8.81
C GLY A 77 -19.39 7.17 8.16
N ALA A 78 -19.42 8.10 7.21
CA ALA A 78 -18.24 8.69 6.59
C ALA A 78 -17.54 9.66 7.56
N PRO A 79 -16.20 9.84 7.47
CA PRO A 79 -15.27 9.18 6.54
C PRO A 79 -14.71 7.84 7.07
N HIS A 80 -15.02 7.44 8.29
CA HIS A 80 -14.38 6.31 9.00
C HIS A 80 -15.21 5.05 9.03
N GLY A 81 -16.26 4.96 8.18
CA GLY A 81 -17.12 3.80 8.07
C GLY A 81 -16.44 2.54 7.56
N LEU A 82 -17.20 1.46 7.54
CA LEU A 82 -16.79 0.20 6.96
C LEU A 82 -16.97 0.22 5.44
N TRP A 83 -15.95 -0.26 4.72
CA TRP A 83 -16.00 -0.45 3.28
C TRP A 83 -15.67 -1.90 2.94
N ILE A 84 -16.24 -2.41 1.83
CA ILE A 84 -15.74 -3.59 1.13
C ILE A 84 -15.09 -3.15 -0.17
N VAL A 85 -13.87 -3.63 -0.40
CA VAL A 85 -13.09 -3.37 -1.61
C VAL A 85 -12.79 -4.71 -2.29
N THR A 86 -13.16 -4.83 -3.55
CA THR A 86 -12.95 -6.03 -4.38
C THR A 86 -11.88 -5.76 -5.45
N PRO A 87 -11.29 -6.79 -6.08
CA PRO A 87 -10.31 -6.61 -7.15
C PRO A 87 -10.80 -5.81 -8.38
N ARG A 88 -12.10 -5.50 -8.45
CA ARG A 88 -12.72 -4.67 -9.50
C ARG A 88 -12.74 -3.19 -9.16
N ASP A 89 -12.61 -2.87 -7.89
CA ASP A 89 -12.59 -1.49 -7.43
C ASP A 89 -11.22 -0.86 -7.66
N ILE A 90 -11.21 0.44 -7.96
CA ILE A 90 -9.97 1.21 -8.18
C ILE A 90 -9.17 1.33 -6.89
N GLU A 91 -9.83 1.23 -5.75
CA GLU A 91 -9.25 1.28 -4.42
C GLU A 91 -8.56 -0.03 -4.01
N TYR A 92 -8.74 -1.13 -4.79
CA TYR A 92 -8.03 -2.38 -4.48
C TYR A 92 -6.54 -2.24 -4.77
N PRO A 93 -5.65 -2.61 -3.81
CA PRO A 93 -4.21 -2.38 -3.93
C PRO A 93 -3.63 -3.01 -5.21
N PRO A 94 -2.98 -2.22 -6.09
CA PRO A 94 -2.50 -2.72 -7.39
C PRO A 94 -1.56 -3.91 -7.26
N LEU A 95 -0.58 -3.80 -6.36
CA LEU A 95 0.40 -4.86 -6.12
C LEU A 95 -0.23 -6.14 -5.53
N LEU A 96 -1.20 -6.00 -4.64
CA LEU A 96 -1.92 -7.15 -4.09
C LEU A 96 -2.78 -7.83 -5.15
N LYS A 97 -3.31 -7.08 -6.11
CA LYS A 97 -4.10 -7.62 -7.23
C LYS A 97 -3.29 -8.57 -8.12
N GLU A 98 -1.98 -8.38 -8.24
CA GLU A 98 -1.07 -9.23 -8.99
C GLU A 98 -0.80 -10.59 -8.30
N CYS A 99 -1.01 -10.68 -6.98
CA CYS A 99 -0.76 -11.90 -6.23
C CYS A 99 -1.75 -13.01 -6.63
N SER A 100 -1.24 -14.22 -6.89
CA SER A 100 -2.05 -15.38 -7.28
C SER A 100 -3.03 -15.81 -6.19
N ASP A 101 -2.71 -15.54 -4.94
CA ASP A 101 -3.48 -15.86 -3.74
C ASP A 101 -4.09 -14.61 -3.08
N ARG A 102 -4.32 -13.56 -3.88
CA ARG A 102 -4.93 -12.32 -3.43
C ARG A 102 -6.27 -12.55 -2.71
N PRO A 103 -6.57 -11.78 -1.67
CA PRO A 103 -7.90 -11.79 -1.06
C PRO A 103 -8.99 -11.42 -2.07
N PRO A 104 -10.12 -12.13 -2.10
CA PRO A 104 -11.24 -11.83 -3.00
C PRO A 104 -11.92 -10.50 -2.66
N PHE A 105 -11.78 -10.06 -1.43
CA PHE A 105 -12.26 -8.78 -0.92
C PHE A 105 -11.40 -8.34 0.27
N LEU A 106 -11.46 -7.07 0.55
CA LEU A 106 -10.89 -6.46 1.75
C LEU A 106 -11.98 -5.66 2.47
N PHE A 107 -12.16 -5.95 3.73
CA PHE A 107 -12.84 -5.04 4.64
C PHE A 107 -11.88 -3.94 5.03
N THR A 108 -12.29 -2.69 4.90
CA THR A 108 -11.46 -1.56 5.28
C THR A 108 -12.22 -0.59 6.18
N ARG A 109 -11.49 0.10 7.03
CA ARG A 109 -12.01 1.13 7.91
C ARG A 109 -11.03 2.30 7.94
N GLY A 110 -11.49 3.47 7.58
CA GLY A 110 -10.68 4.63 7.21
C GLY A 110 -10.83 4.93 5.73
N ASP A 111 -9.86 5.59 5.10
CA ASP A 111 -9.92 5.95 3.69
C ASP A 111 -9.35 4.83 2.79
N PRO A 112 -10.19 4.08 2.04
CA PRO A 112 -9.73 3.00 1.19
C PRO A 112 -8.85 3.47 0.01
N ARG A 113 -8.93 4.75 -0.38
CA ARG A 113 -8.11 5.33 -1.46
C ARG A 113 -6.62 5.28 -1.15
N LEU A 114 -6.25 5.23 0.13
CA LEU A 114 -4.86 5.09 0.59
C LEU A 114 -4.23 3.75 0.16
N LEU A 115 -5.04 2.74 -0.16
CA LEU A 115 -4.55 1.44 -0.62
C LEU A 115 -3.92 1.49 -2.02
N GLY A 116 -4.15 2.54 -2.79
CA GLY A 116 -3.50 2.80 -4.08
C GLY A 116 -2.16 3.54 -3.99
N MET A 117 -1.75 3.99 -2.79
CA MET A 117 -0.52 4.75 -2.62
C MET A 117 0.72 3.84 -2.60
N PRO A 118 1.92 4.39 -2.91
CA PRO A 118 3.17 3.70 -2.65
C PRO A 118 3.30 3.32 -1.17
N MET A 119 3.61 2.04 -0.90
CA MET A 119 3.69 1.51 0.47
C MET A 119 5.03 0.87 0.75
N LEU A 120 5.47 0.99 2.01
CA LEU A 120 6.56 0.21 2.58
C LEU A 120 6.00 -0.62 3.74
N SER A 121 6.10 -1.94 3.64
CA SER A 121 5.81 -2.82 4.77
C SER A 121 6.99 -2.84 5.74
N ILE A 122 6.76 -2.53 7.03
CA ILE A 122 7.78 -2.59 8.07
C ILE A 122 7.33 -3.56 9.15
N VAL A 123 8.15 -4.57 9.42
CA VAL A 123 7.82 -5.65 10.33
C VAL A 123 8.98 -5.99 11.26
N GLY A 124 8.68 -6.66 12.38
CA GLY A 124 9.71 -7.10 13.29
C GLY A 124 9.19 -7.84 14.52
N THR A 125 10.09 -8.01 15.47
CA THR A 125 9.82 -8.73 16.72
C THR A 125 8.75 -8.03 17.58
N ARG A 126 8.01 -8.85 18.33
CA ARG A 126 7.04 -8.36 19.34
C ARG A 126 7.71 -7.84 20.63
N LYS A 127 9.00 -8.10 20.80
CA LYS A 127 9.81 -7.67 21.95
C LYS A 127 11.11 -7.04 21.44
N PRO A 128 11.04 -5.82 20.86
CA PRO A 128 12.22 -5.19 20.29
C PRO A 128 13.20 -4.74 21.38
N SER A 129 14.48 -4.79 21.04
CA SER A 129 15.56 -4.13 21.78
C SER A 129 15.40 -2.60 21.76
N LEU A 130 16.22 -1.89 22.51
CA LEU A 130 16.24 -0.41 22.46
C LEU A 130 16.64 0.08 21.06
N ASP A 131 17.66 -0.53 20.47
CA ASP A 131 18.12 -0.20 19.11
C ASP A 131 17.06 -0.57 18.07
N GLY A 132 16.35 -1.69 18.22
CA GLY A 132 15.23 -2.06 17.36
C GLY A 132 14.07 -1.06 17.41
N ARG A 133 13.77 -0.51 18.59
CA ARG A 133 12.77 0.56 18.75
C ARG A 133 13.21 1.84 18.05
N ARG A 134 14.48 2.23 18.23
CA ARG A 134 15.05 3.42 17.60
C ARG A 134 15.04 3.29 16.09
N ALA A 135 15.56 2.19 15.55
CA ALA A 135 15.55 1.92 14.13
C ALA A 135 14.13 1.90 13.55
N ALA A 136 13.17 1.20 14.19
CA ALA A 136 11.78 1.21 13.75
C ALA A 136 11.18 2.62 13.67
N THR A 137 11.49 3.47 14.65
CA THR A 137 11.01 4.86 14.66
C THR A 137 11.66 5.66 13.54
N GLU A 138 12.98 5.56 13.38
CA GLU A 138 13.75 6.29 12.38
C GLU A 138 13.31 5.95 10.96
N PHE A 139 13.29 4.66 10.61
CA PHE A 139 12.92 4.21 9.26
C PHE A 139 11.45 4.46 8.91
N ALA A 140 10.54 4.32 9.88
CA ALA A 140 9.12 4.62 9.64
C ALA A 140 8.88 6.12 9.48
N THR A 141 9.58 6.97 10.25
CA THR A 141 9.52 8.44 10.12
C THR A 141 10.05 8.86 8.75
N ALA A 142 11.20 8.35 8.34
CA ALA A 142 11.81 8.68 7.05
C ALA A 142 10.90 8.24 5.88
N ALA A 143 10.35 7.03 5.92
CA ALA A 143 9.41 6.55 4.90
C ALA A 143 8.15 7.43 4.82
N ALA A 144 7.58 7.83 5.96
CA ALA A 144 6.42 8.71 6.02
C ALA A 144 6.71 10.09 5.44
N GLN A 145 7.87 10.68 5.76
CA GLN A 145 8.33 11.97 5.23
C GLN A 145 8.61 11.92 3.72
N ALA A 146 9.01 10.76 3.21
CA ALA A 146 9.15 10.51 1.77
C ALA A 146 7.82 10.11 1.08
N HIS A 147 6.67 10.36 1.74
CA HIS A 147 5.32 10.11 1.25
C HIS A 147 4.99 8.64 0.97
N PHE A 148 5.72 7.70 1.57
CA PHE A 148 5.29 6.30 1.60
C PHE A 148 4.26 6.09 2.70
N CYS A 149 3.21 5.34 2.36
CA CYS A 149 2.30 4.84 3.38
C CYS A 149 2.96 3.66 4.12
N VAL A 150 3.13 3.76 5.44
CA VAL A 150 3.76 2.71 6.25
C VAL A 150 2.76 1.61 6.55
N ALA A 151 2.97 0.41 6.00
CA ALA A 151 2.11 -0.75 6.24
C ALA A 151 2.71 -1.66 7.32
N SER A 152 1.88 -2.16 8.25
CA SER A 152 2.30 -3.12 9.27
C SER A 152 1.11 -3.94 9.81
N GLY A 153 1.38 -4.85 10.74
CA GLY A 153 0.40 -5.84 11.17
C GLY A 153 -0.28 -5.54 12.50
N LEU A 154 -0.14 -4.35 13.07
CA LEU A 154 -0.72 -3.94 14.36
C LEU A 154 -0.32 -4.85 15.54
N ALA A 155 0.71 -5.68 15.39
CA ALA A 155 1.20 -6.52 16.49
C ALA A 155 1.94 -5.69 17.53
N LEU A 156 2.26 -6.33 18.65
CA LEU A 156 3.11 -5.72 19.67
C LEU A 156 4.51 -5.46 19.12
N GLY A 157 5.23 -4.52 19.70
CA GLY A 157 6.63 -4.26 19.38
C GLY A 157 6.79 -3.43 18.11
N ILE A 158 7.57 -3.89 17.15
CA ILE A 158 7.93 -3.11 15.96
C ILE A 158 6.69 -2.58 15.23
N ASP A 159 5.69 -3.41 14.98
CA ASP A 159 4.48 -3.00 14.24
C ASP A 159 3.79 -1.77 14.86
N SER A 160 3.60 -1.78 16.19
CA SER A 160 2.97 -0.65 16.89
C SER A 160 3.83 0.61 16.89
N ILE A 161 5.15 0.44 16.93
CA ILE A 161 6.11 1.57 16.90
C ILE A 161 6.07 2.25 15.54
N VAL A 162 6.09 1.50 14.45
CA VAL A 162 6.12 2.07 13.10
C VAL A 162 4.82 2.79 12.75
N HIS A 163 3.65 2.27 13.19
CA HIS A 163 2.39 3.00 13.05
C HIS A 163 2.42 4.34 13.79
N ASP A 164 2.87 4.32 15.06
CA ASP A 164 2.95 5.53 15.87
C ASP A 164 3.96 6.55 15.30
N ALA A 165 5.11 6.08 14.83
CA ALA A 165 6.14 6.92 14.21
C ALA A 165 5.65 7.57 12.90
N ALA A 166 5.00 6.81 12.03
CA ALA A 166 4.42 7.33 10.79
C ALA A 166 3.38 8.44 11.07
N MET A 167 2.46 8.20 12.02
CA MET A 167 1.45 9.19 12.39
C MET A 167 2.04 10.44 13.06
N ARG A 168 3.13 10.31 13.85
CA ARG A 168 3.83 11.46 14.45
C ARG A 168 4.58 12.30 13.42
N ALA A 169 4.93 11.71 12.29
CA ALA A 169 5.54 12.39 11.15
C ALA A 169 4.48 12.93 10.17
N ASP A 170 3.21 13.06 10.61
CA ASP A 170 2.06 13.46 9.80
C ASP A 170 1.87 12.62 8.54
N GLY A 171 2.43 11.39 8.54
CA GLY A 171 2.32 10.43 7.45
C GLY A 171 1.14 9.49 7.60
N LEU A 172 0.94 8.68 6.55
CA LEU A 172 -0.16 7.74 6.44
C LEU A 172 0.28 6.33 6.84
N THR A 173 -0.65 5.55 7.38
CA THR A 173 -0.35 4.17 7.77
C THR A 173 -1.50 3.21 7.51
N VAL A 174 -1.14 1.98 7.10
CA VAL A 174 -2.07 0.87 6.85
C VAL A 174 -1.81 -0.25 7.86
N ALA A 175 -2.84 -0.62 8.60
CA ALA A 175 -2.75 -1.75 9.54
C ALA A 175 -3.56 -2.95 9.04
N VAL A 176 -2.91 -4.09 8.80
CA VAL A 176 -3.57 -5.32 8.37
C VAL A 176 -3.85 -6.21 9.57
N LEU A 177 -5.10 -6.64 9.73
CA LEU A 177 -5.58 -7.38 10.92
C LEU A 177 -5.67 -8.90 10.65
N PRO A 178 -5.37 -9.76 11.66
CA PRO A 178 -5.54 -11.22 11.57
C PRO A 178 -6.93 -11.67 12.07
N SER A 179 -7.92 -10.80 12.04
CA SER A 179 -9.26 -10.98 12.61
C SER A 179 -10.25 -10.12 11.83
N GLY A 180 -11.55 -10.28 12.04
CA GLY A 180 -12.55 -9.37 11.49
C GLY A 180 -12.20 -7.91 11.82
N ILE A 181 -12.55 -7.00 10.93
CA ILE A 181 -12.19 -5.57 11.05
C ILE A 181 -12.80 -4.92 12.32
N ASP A 182 -13.85 -5.52 12.86
CA ASP A 182 -14.53 -5.19 14.11
C ASP A 182 -13.87 -5.79 15.35
N GLN A 183 -12.86 -6.66 15.18
CA GLN A 183 -12.18 -7.40 16.24
C GLN A 183 -10.69 -7.04 16.29
N VAL A 184 -10.35 -5.87 16.86
CA VAL A 184 -8.95 -5.44 16.96
C VAL A 184 -8.14 -6.42 17.81
N TYR A 185 -7.05 -6.90 17.25
CA TYR A 185 -6.09 -7.76 17.96
C TYR A 185 -4.66 -7.26 17.82
N PRO A 186 -3.89 -7.16 18.92
CA PRO A 186 -4.30 -7.37 20.31
C PRO A 186 -5.23 -6.28 20.85
N ARG A 187 -6.13 -6.61 21.76
CA ARG A 187 -7.13 -5.66 22.31
C ARG A 187 -6.51 -4.38 22.89
N ARG A 188 -5.29 -4.47 23.45
CA ARG A 188 -4.57 -3.29 23.97
C ARG A 188 -4.23 -2.27 22.89
N HIS A 189 -4.31 -2.60 21.61
CA HIS A 189 -4.09 -1.69 20.48
C HIS A 189 -5.38 -1.06 19.93
N GLU A 190 -6.53 -1.20 20.62
CA GLU A 190 -7.77 -0.55 20.20
C GLU A 190 -7.65 0.97 20.05
N GLN A 191 -6.95 1.64 20.98
CA GLN A 191 -6.70 3.09 20.87
C GLN A 191 -5.79 3.43 19.68
N LEU A 192 -4.75 2.63 19.45
CA LEU A 192 -3.88 2.78 18.29
C LEU A 192 -4.67 2.58 16.98
N ALA A 193 -5.50 1.53 16.92
CA ALA A 193 -6.37 1.27 15.77
C ALA A 193 -7.33 2.45 15.48
N ARG A 194 -7.92 3.06 16.51
CA ARG A 194 -8.77 4.26 16.35
C ARG A 194 -8.00 5.45 15.79
N ARG A 195 -6.76 5.65 16.24
CA ARG A 195 -5.88 6.72 15.70
C ARG A 195 -5.53 6.45 14.25
N ILE A 196 -5.21 5.20 13.90
CA ILE A 196 -4.91 4.79 12.52
C ILE A 196 -6.12 5.08 11.61
N VAL A 197 -7.33 4.81 12.04
CA VAL A 197 -8.54 5.14 11.26
C VAL A 197 -8.66 6.62 10.92
N GLY A 198 -8.16 7.51 11.79
CA GLY A 198 -8.17 8.96 11.58
C GLY A 198 -7.12 9.48 10.59
N SER A 199 -6.02 8.75 10.38
CA SER A 199 -4.88 9.17 9.53
C SER A 199 -4.39 8.05 8.61
N GLY A 200 -5.23 7.04 8.33
CA GLY A 200 -4.84 5.87 7.57
C GLY A 200 -6.02 4.94 7.35
N VAL A 201 -5.73 3.63 7.28
CA VAL A 201 -6.75 2.61 7.07
C VAL A 201 -6.42 1.30 7.78
N LEU A 202 -7.42 0.70 8.41
CA LEU A 202 -7.38 -0.70 8.84
C LEU A 202 -7.86 -1.59 7.70
N VAL A 203 -7.24 -2.74 7.53
CA VAL A 203 -7.54 -3.71 6.48
C VAL A 203 -7.72 -5.10 7.09
N SER A 204 -8.72 -5.84 6.63
CA SER A 204 -8.92 -7.24 6.97
C SER A 204 -9.50 -8.02 5.79
N GLU A 205 -9.04 -9.24 5.60
CA GLU A 205 -9.62 -10.21 4.66
C GLU A 205 -10.61 -11.18 5.32
N PHE A 206 -10.88 -10.99 6.61
CA PHE A 206 -11.69 -11.92 7.39
C PHE A 206 -13.10 -11.35 7.63
N PRO A 207 -14.14 -12.20 7.58
CA PRO A 207 -15.51 -11.79 7.89
C PRO A 207 -15.62 -11.09 9.25
N LEU A 208 -16.65 -10.27 9.40
CA LEU A 208 -16.97 -9.63 10.69
C LEU A 208 -17.08 -10.68 11.79
N ARG A 209 -16.76 -10.29 13.02
CA ARG A 209 -16.77 -11.14 14.21
C ARG A 209 -15.79 -12.33 14.17
N SER A 210 -14.96 -12.44 13.13
CA SER A 210 -13.93 -13.48 13.07
C SER A 210 -12.86 -13.25 14.15
N PRO A 211 -12.68 -14.18 15.10
CA PRO A 211 -11.63 -14.07 16.09
C PRO A 211 -10.26 -14.32 15.44
N PRO A 212 -9.17 -13.83 16.04
CA PRO A 212 -7.83 -14.15 15.56
C PRO A 212 -7.53 -15.64 15.74
N ARG A 213 -7.19 -16.33 14.67
CA ARG A 213 -6.81 -17.74 14.64
C ARG A 213 -5.39 -17.89 14.11
N ARG A 214 -4.68 -18.97 14.47
CA ARG A 214 -3.27 -19.15 14.07
C ARG A 214 -3.05 -19.04 12.55
N HIS A 215 -3.89 -19.65 11.73
CA HIS A 215 -3.78 -19.57 10.28
C HIS A 215 -4.12 -18.19 9.71
N HIS A 216 -4.93 -17.36 10.42
CA HIS A 216 -5.21 -15.99 10.02
C HIS A 216 -3.95 -15.12 10.01
N PHE A 217 -2.99 -15.37 10.93
CA PHE A 217 -1.73 -14.63 10.93
C PHE A 217 -0.88 -14.91 9.69
N HIS A 218 -0.90 -16.15 9.18
CA HIS A 218 -0.19 -16.49 7.96
C HIS A 218 -0.80 -15.79 6.74
N ARG A 219 -2.13 -15.86 6.61
CA ARG A 219 -2.84 -15.18 5.52
C ARG A 219 -2.65 -13.66 5.59
N ARG A 220 -2.86 -13.06 6.76
CA ARG A 220 -2.62 -11.64 6.99
C ARG A 220 -1.20 -11.20 6.59
N ASN A 221 -0.19 -11.99 6.91
CA ASN A 221 1.19 -11.68 6.55
C ASN A 221 1.39 -11.64 5.03
N ARG A 222 0.74 -12.53 4.28
CA ARG A 222 0.74 -12.51 2.81
C ARG A 222 0.01 -11.29 2.25
N THR A 223 -1.13 -10.93 2.83
CA THR A 223 -1.82 -9.69 2.48
C THR A 223 -0.93 -8.48 2.76
N LEU A 224 -0.29 -8.41 3.93
CA LEU A 224 0.60 -7.32 4.30
C LEU A 224 1.79 -7.17 3.33
N SER A 225 2.50 -8.26 3.03
CA SER A 225 3.63 -8.22 2.08
C SER A 225 3.18 -7.90 0.66
N GLY A 226 2.00 -8.34 0.25
CA GLY A 226 1.42 -8.07 -1.07
C GLY A 226 0.98 -6.62 -1.29
N LEU A 227 0.79 -5.83 -0.23
CA LEU A 227 0.44 -4.41 -0.33
C LEU A 227 1.59 -3.53 -0.82
N SER A 228 2.84 -3.96 -0.66
CA SER A 228 4.03 -3.14 -0.88
C SER A 228 5.04 -3.80 -1.81
N GLY A 229 5.81 -3.00 -2.55
CA GLY A 229 6.94 -3.47 -3.36
C GLY A 229 8.12 -3.97 -2.54
N SER A 230 8.23 -3.50 -1.28
CA SER A 230 9.33 -3.84 -0.39
C SER A 230 8.85 -4.07 1.04
N THR A 231 9.48 -5.02 1.72
CA THR A 231 9.23 -5.33 3.14
C THR A 231 10.52 -5.19 3.94
N LEU A 232 10.57 -4.21 4.84
CA LEU A 232 11.70 -3.98 5.76
C LEU A 232 11.52 -4.79 7.05
N VAL A 233 12.48 -5.65 7.34
CA VAL A 233 12.59 -6.40 8.59
C VAL A 233 13.57 -5.68 9.51
N VAL A 234 13.04 -5.07 10.58
CA VAL A 234 13.83 -4.28 11.53
C VAL A 234 14.61 -5.16 12.49
N GLU A 235 13.94 -6.07 13.18
CA GLU A 235 14.56 -6.98 14.14
C GLU A 235 13.78 -8.30 14.17
N ALA A 236 14.45 -9.42 13.99
CA ALA A 236 13.83 -10.74 14.00
C ALA A 236 14.74 -11.79 14.63
N GLY A 237 14.23 -12.49 15.64
CA GLY A 237 14.87 -13.69 16.18
C GLY A 237 14.58 -14.90 15.31
N ARG A 238 15.09 -16.07 15.72
CA ARG A 238 14.81 -17.34 15.06
C ARG A 238 14.50 -18.42 16.11
N PRO A 239 13.30 -19.06 16.06
CA PRO A 239 12.21 -18.88 15.07
C PRO A 239 11.42 -17.58 15.31
N SER A 240 10.80 -17.02 14.23
CA SER A 240 10.02 -15.79 14.30
C SER A 240 8.89 -15.78 13.28
N GLY A 241 7.72 -15.26 13.67
CA GLY A 241 6.61 -15.00 12.75
C GLY A 241 6.94 -13.91 11.70
N THR A 242 7.91 -13.04 11.98
CA THR A 242 8.40 -12.02 11.05
C THR A 242 9.04 -12.66 9.81
N LEU A 243 9.74 -13.79 9.98
CA LEU A 243 10.34 -14.53 8.87
C LEU A 243 9.27 -15.04 7.89
N LEU A 244 8.07 -15.34 8.36
CA LEU A 244 6.95 -15.76 7.48
C LEU A 244 6.46 -14.60 6.61
N THR A 245 6.51 -13.36 7.10
CA THR A 245 6.18 -12.19 6.29
C THR A 245 7.26 -11.94 5.24
N ALA A 246 8.53 -12.06 5.60
CA ALA A 246 9.66 -11.95 4.67
C ALA A 246 9.61 -13.03 3.57
N SER A 247 9.35 -14.29 3.95
CA SER A 247 9.16 -15.39 2.98
C SER A 247 7.98 -15.11 2.05
N ALA A 248 6.85 -14.64 2.59
CA ALA A 248 5.69 -14.28 1.77
C ALA A 248 6.00 -13.15 0.77
N ALA A 249 6.79 -12.14 1.18
CA ALA A 249 7.25 -11.07 0.29
C ALA A 249 8.11 -11.63 -0.85
N ALA A 250 9.08 -12.50 -0.55
CA ALA A 250 9.92 -13.15 -1.54
C ALA A 250 9.10 -14.01 -2.51
N ASP A 251 8.16 -14.85 -2.01
CA ASP A 251 7.24 -15.67 -2.82
C ASP A 251 6.40 -14.82 -3.78
N GLN A 252 6.09 -13.57 -3.42
CA GLN A 252 5.32 -12.62 -4.21
C GLN A 252 6.20 -11.77 -5.14
N GLY A 253 7.51 -12.04 -5.21
CA GLY A 253 8.45 -11.26 -6.02
C GLY A 253 8.67 -9.83 -5.49
N ARG A 254 8.50 -9.61 -4.19
CA ARG A 254 8.73 -8.31 -3.54
C ARG A 254 10.10 -8.27 -2.87
N ASN A 255 10.70 -7.10 -2.78
CA ASN A 255 12.00 -6.94 -2.15
C ASN A 255 11.92 -7.18 -0.65
N VAL A 256 12.87 -7.93 -0.12
CA VAL A 256 13.05 -8.13 1.32
C VAL A 256 14.28 -7.36 1.75
N LEU A 257 14.06 -6.33 2.57
CA LEU A 257 15.09 -5.43 3.11
C LEU A 257 15.31 -5.76 4.58
N VAL A 258 16.55 -5.76 5.04
CA VAL A 258 16.88 -6.24 6.38
C VAL A 258 17.93 -5.37 7.05
N LEU A 259 17.67 -4.95 8.30
CA LEU A 259 18.68 -4.26 9.10
C LEU A 259 19.72 -5.25 9.66
N PRO A 260 21.02 -4.90 9.65
CA PRO A 260 22.06 -5.71 10.24
C PRO A 260 22.04 -5.64 11.76
N TRP A 261 22.50 -6.71 12.38
CA TRP A 261 22.63 -6.80 13.82
C TRP A 261 23.99 -7.36 14.21
N SER A 262 24.41 -7.10 15.46
CA SER A 262 25.58 -7.75 16.03
C SER A 262 25.36 -9.27 16.09
N ILE A 263 26.40 -10.05 15.79
CA ILE A 263 26.37 -11.52 15.89
C ILE A 263 26.06 -12.01 17.29
N TYR A 264 26.27 -11.16 18.31
CA TYR A 264 25.97 -11.44 19.72
C TYR A 264 24.53 -11.07 20.12
N HIS A 265 23.80 -10.38 19.23
CA HIS A 265 22.41 -10.02 19.49
C HIS A 265 21.47 -11.14 19.03
N THR A 266 20.99 -11.93 19.99
CA THR A 266 20.11 -13.08 19.70
C THR A 266 18.81 -12.71 18.99
N GLY A 267 18.30 -11.48 19.23
CA GLY A 267 17.15 -10.91 18.55
C GLY A 267 17.36 -10.62 17.06
N GLY A 268 18.63 -10.60 16.59
CA GLY A 268 19.01 -10.38 15.20
C GLY A 268 19.25 -11.65 14.38
N ALA A 269 19.18 -12.82 15.00
CA ALA A 269 19.52 -14.09 14.31
C ALA A 269 18.66 -14.37 13.08
N GLY A 270 17.39 -13.94 13.07
CA GLY A 270 16.50 -14.04 11.91
C GLY A 270 16.88 -13.07 10.80
N CYS A 271 17.36 -11.87 11.14
CA CYS A 271 17.87 -10.91 10.15
C CYS A 271 19.11 -11.48 9.43
N HIS A 272 20.06 -12.06 10.17
CA HIS A 272 21.22 -12.73 9.59
C HIS A 272 20.83 -13.91 8.67
N TYR A 273 19.78 -14.66 9.04
CA TYR A 273 19.26 -15.72 8.21
C TYR A 273 18.73 -15.17 6.87
N LEU A 274 17.91 -14.11 6.90
CA LEU A 274 17.36 -13.48 5.71
C LEU A 274 18.45 -12.89 4.79
N LEU A 275 19.48 -12.24 5.37
CA LEU A 275 20.61 -11.72 4.60
C LEU A 275 21.37 -12.84 3.88
N ARG A 276 21.55 -14.00 4.52
CA ARG A 276 22.16 -15.18 3.88
C ARG A 276 21.28 -15.82 2.81
N ASP A 277 19.96 -15.62 2.91
CA ASP A 277 18.96 -16.15 1.98
C ASP A 277 18.69 -15.18 0.80
N GLY A 278 19.47 -14.08 0.70
CA GLY A 278 19.44 -13.14 -0.42
C GLY A 278 18.63 -11.87 -0.17
N ALA A 279 18.22 -11.59 1.07
CA ALA A 279 17.61 -10.31 1.40
C ALA A 279 18.63 -9.16 1.29
N GLU A 280 18.16 -7.98 0.92
CA GLU A 280 18.99 -6.81 0.74
C GLU A 280 19.34 -6.15 2.08
N LEU A 281 20.61 -5.83 2.27
CA LEU A 281 21.12 -5.16 3.46
C LEU A 281 20.79 -3.67 3.42
N VAL A 282 20.17 -3.16 4.48
CA VAL A 282 19.90 -1.73 4.69
C VAL A 282 20.56 -1.30 5.99
N GLN A 283 21.49 -0.34 5.92
CA GLN A 283 22.25 0.16 7.08
C GLN A 283 21.84 1.58 7.46
N SER A 284 21.26 2.32 6.52
CA SER A 284 20.88 3.72 6.68
C SER A 284 19.55 4.02 5.98
N VAL A 285 18.99 5.20 6.24
CA VAL A 285 17.81 5.72 5.54
C VAL A 285 18.09 5.93 4.05
N GLU A 286 19.32 6.32 3.72
CA GLU A 286 19.77 6.51 2.33
C GLU A 286 19.76 5.17 1.58
N ASP A 287 20.24 4.08 2.20
CA ASP A 287 20.15 2.73 1.63
C ASP A 287 18.69 2.34 1.40
N LEU A 288 17.79 2.60 2.39
CA LEU A 288 16.38 2.35 2.21
C LEU A 288 15.83 3.06 0.98
N PHE A 289 16.13 4.36 0.82
CA PHE A 289 15.64 5.13 -0.32
C PHE A 289 16.24 4.65 -1.64
N ALA A 290 17.50 4.24 -1.67
CA ALA A 290 18.10 3.62 -2.84
C ALA A 290 17.36 2.33 -3.25
N CYS A 291 17.03 1.45 -2.28
CA CYS A 291 16.25 0.24 -2.50
C CYS A 291 14.79 0.52 -2.95
N LEU A 292 14.22 1.64 -2.53
CA LEU A 292 12.87 2.06 -2.92
C LEU A 292 12.84 2.83 -4.25
N GLY A 293 14.00 3.08 -4.87
CA GLY A 293 14.13 3.88 -6.10
C GLY A 293 13.82 5.37 -5.89
N VAL A 294 13.87 5.84 -4.64
CA VAL A 294 13.70 7.25 -4.29
C VAL A 294 15.07 7.92 -4.34
N ARG A 295 15.22 8.93 -5.16
CA ARG A 295 16.41 9.80 -5.07
C ARG A 295 16.20 10.75 -3.89
N PRO A 296 17.11 10.80 -2.91
CA PRO A 296 17.04 11.82 -1.89
C PRO A 296 17.16 13.18 -2.57
N ASP A 297 16.11 14.00 -2.46
CA ASP A 297 16.23 15.42 -2.73
C ASP A 297 17.33 15.95 -1.83
N SER A 298 18.30 16.67 -2.41
CA SER A 298 19.38 17.30 -1.65
C SER A 298 18.79 18.04 -0.45
N PRO A 299 19.36 17.91 0.75
CA PRO A 299 18.80 18.51 1.93
C PRO A 299 18.66 20.02 1.71
N ALA A 300 17.44 20.51 1.82
CA ALA A 300 17.17 21.94 1.89
C ALA A 300 18.04 22.50 3.02
N SER A 301 19.10 23.20 2.67
CA SER A 301 19.94 23.90 3.62
C SER A 301 19.09 24.96 4.34
N ASN A 302 18.69 24.65 5.57
CA ASN A 302 18.20 25.65 6.50
C ASN A 302 19.39 26.59 6.87
N SER A 303 19.72 27.49 5.99
CA SER A 303 20.48 28.69 6.32
C SER A 303 19.53 29.88 6.25
N ALA A 304 19.30 30.47 7.42
CA ALA A 304 18.57 31.72 7.56
C ALA A 304 19.11 32.81 6.63
N PRO A 305 18.26 33.68 6.06
CA PRO A 305 18.70 34.68 5.09
C PRO A 305 19.41 35.83 5.79
N THR A 306 20.66 36.09 5.40
CA THR A 306 21.30 37.40 5.56
C THR A 306 21.15 38.16 4.24
N PRO A 307 20.67 39.40 4.22
CA PRO A 307 20.35 40.09 2.99
C PRO A 307 21.56 40.89 2.48
N VAL A 308 22.02 40.60 1.27
CA VAL A 308 22.76 41.60 0.46
C VAL A 308 22.55 41.30 -1.05
N GLY A 309 21.89 42.24 -1.72
CA GLY A 309 22.27 42.82 -3.03
C GLY A 309 22.08 42.00 -4.31
N ALA A 310 20.98 42.26 -5.00
CA ALA A 310 20.79 42.51 -6.44
C ALA A 310 21.40 41.58 -7.52
N GLU A 311 20.46 41.18 -8.41
CA GLU A 311 20.56 40.94 -9.86
C GLU A 311 20.93 39.53 -10.36
N SER A 312 19.92 38.86 -10.80
CA SER A 312 19.56 38.30 -12.11
C SER A 312 18.64 37.10 -11.97
N GLU A 313 17.42 37.27 -12.45
CA GLU A 313 16.35 36.26 -12.42
C GLU A 313 16.65 35.13 -13.41
N GLY A 314 16.94 33.93 -12.85
CA GLY A 314 16.80 32.66 -13.55
C GLY A 314 15.55 31.95 -13.05
N PRO A 315 14.83 31.14 -13.85
CA PRO A 315 13.57 30.50 -13.45
C PRO A 315 13.78 29.56 -12.26
N SER A 316 12.85 29.65 -11.31
CA SER A 316 12.80 28.88 -10.05
C SER A 316 12.78 27.36 -10.31
N ALA A 317 13.49 26.57 -9.50
CA ALA A 317 13.63 25.11 -9.62
C ALA A 317 12.29 24.34 -9.67
N SER A 318 11.25 24.83 -9.00
CA SER A 318 9.90 24.22 -9.01
C SER A 318 9.19 24.33 -10.36
N VAL A 319 9.51 25.35 -11.17
CA VAL A 319 8.96 25.51 -12.52
C VAL A 319 9.67 24.57 -13.50
N LEU A 320 10.97 24.32 -13.31
CA LEU A 320 11.77 23.41 -14.13
C LEU A 320 11.32 21.95 -14.00
N GLU A 321 10.99 21.48 -12.78
CA GLU A 321 10.47 20.11 -12.56
C GLU A 321 9.10 19.91 -13.21
N SER A 322 8.20 20.88 -13.10
CA SER A 322 6.89 20.86 -13.77
C SER A 322 7.03 20.80 -15.29
N ASP A 323 7.99 21.56 -15.86
CA ASP A 323 8.24 21.63 -17.29
C ASP A 323 8.85 20.30 -17.81
N GLN A 324 9.78 19.69 -17.08
CA GLN A 324 10.37 18.40 -17.41
C GLN A 324 9.35 17.27 -17.44
N GLN A 325 8.45 17.21 -16.46
CA GLN A 325 7.36 16.23 -16.43
C GLN A 325 6.40 16.37 -17.61
N ARG A 326 6.08 17.60 -18.00
CA ARG A 326 5.22 17.85 -19.15
C ARG A 326 5.87 17.44 -20.47
N VAL A 327 7.18 17.61 -20.63
CA VAL A 327 7.94 17.14 -21.80
C VAL A 327 7.91 15.61 -21.88
N ILE A 328 8.16 14.88 -20.76
CA ILE A 328 8.10 13.42 -20.73
C ILE A 328 6.69 12.93 -21.11
N LEU A 329 5.65 13.61 -20.65
CA LEU A 329 4.26 13.30 -20.98
C LEU A 329 3.96 13.47 -22.48
N LEU A 330 4.50 14.50 -23.12
CA LEU A 330 4.38 14.73 -24.58
C LEU A 330 5.10 13.64 -25.37
N LEU A 331 6.30 13.25 -24.95
CA LEU A 331 7.05 12.14 -25.56
C LEU A 331 6.28 10.83 -25.46
N GLY A 332 5.65 10.55 -24.31
CA GLY A 332 4.78 9.38 -24.12
C GLY A 332 3.50 9.39 -24.99
N ARG A 333 3.11 10.56 -25.52
CA ARG A 333 1.98 10.74 -26.45
C ARG A 333 2.37 10.73 -27.93
N GLY A 334 3.63 10.42 -28.23
CA GLY A 334 4.11 10.31 -29.61
C GLY A 334 4.60 11.63 -30.23
N VAL A 335 4.82 12.68 -29.44
CA VAL A 335 5.41 13.94 -29.89
C VAL A 335 6.93 13.88 -29.70
N HIS A 336 7.68 13.56 -30.75
CA HIS A 336 9.11 13.22 -30.64
C HIS A 336 10.08 14.34 -31.10
N ARG A 337 9.59 15.30 -31.93
CA ARG A 337 10.46 16.36 -32.47
C ARG A 337 10.53 17.55 -31.52
N ALA A 338 11.72 18.13 -31.37
CA ALA A 338 11.91 19.31 -30.51
C ALA A 338 11.02 20.50 -30.92
N GLU A 339 10.76 20.66 -32.22
CA GLU A 339 9.90 21.72 -32.77
C GLU A 339 8.42 21.55 -32.34
N ASP A 340 7.93 20.31 -32.35
CA ASP A 340 6.56 19.97 -31.94
C ASP A 340 6.37 20.09 -30.45
N ILE A 341 7.42 19.72 -29.67
CA ILE A 341 7.45 19.89 -28.22
C ILE A 341 7.46 21.36 -27.86
N ALA A 342 8.32 22.17 -28.50
CA ALA A 342 8.40 23.61 -28.28
C ALA A 342 7.06 24.27 -28.55
N THR A 343 6.41 23.92 -29.67
CA THR A 343 5.09 24.42 -30.06
C THR A 343 4.03 24.03 -29.03
N SER A 344 4.00 22.78 -28.62
CA SER A 344 3.02 22.25 -27.63
C SER A 344 3.17 22.86 -26.25
N MET A 345 4.40 23.26 -25.89
CA MET A 345 4.72 23.88 -24.60
C MET A 345 4.63 25.42 -24.65
N GLY A 346 4.52 26.02 -25.84
CA GLY A 346 4.58 27.47 -26.04
C GLY A 346 5.97 28.05 -25.71
N TRP A 347 7.04 27.29 -25.98
CA TRP A 347 8.43 27.67 -25.69
C TRP A 347 9.17 28.11 -26.95
N ASP A 348 10.21 28.91 -26.74
CA ASP A 348 11.24 29.08 -27.76
C ASP A 348 12.13 27.82 -27.87
N MET A 349 12.79 27.67 -29.00
CA MET A 349 13.61 26.49 -29.31
C MET A 349 14.79 26.31 -28.34
N ASN A 350 15.39 27.40 -27.85
CA ASN A 350 16.54 27.35 -26.94
C ASN A 350 16.11 26.77 -25.58
N ARG A 351 14.95 27.20 -25.06
CA ARG A 351 14.38 26.66 -23.81
C ARG A 351 14.01 25.18 -23.97
N CYS A 352 13.42 24.80 -25.10
CA CYS A 352 13.07 23.41 -25.39
C CYS A 352 14.32 22.51 -25.42
N LEU A 353 15.35 22.90 -26.16
CA LEU A 353 16.61 22.15 -26.27
C LEU A 353 17.34 22.07 -24.95
N SER A 354 17.37 23.14 -24.14
CA SER A 354 17.96 23.11 -22.79
C SER A 354 17.24 22.13 -21.88
N CYS A 355 15.90 22.08 -21.93
CA CYS A 355 15.12 21.13 -21.14
C CYS A 355 15.37 19.68 -21.60
N LEU A 356 15.37 19.42 -22.92
CA LEU A 356 15.63 18.10 -23.49
C LEU A 356 17.05 17.61 -23.17
N SER A 357 18.06 18.50 -23.28
CA SER A 357 19.44 18.17 -22.89
C SER A 357 19.58 17.87 -21.39
N GLY A 358 18.86 18.61 -20.54
CA GLY A 358 18.79 18.31 -19.11
C GLY A 358 18.19 16.92 -18.84
N LEU A 359 17.10 16.58 -19.52
CA LEU A 359 16.44 15.27 -19.42
C LEU A 359 17.31 14.12 -20.01
N GLU A 360 18.10 14.40 -21.04
CA GLU A 360 19.05 13.44 -21.64
C GLU A 360 20.21 13.14 -20.66
N VAL A 361 20.77 14.18 -20.01
CA VAL A 361 21.80 14.02 -18.95
C VAL A 361 21.25 13.24 -17.75
N LEU A 362 19.97 13.43 -17.40
CA LEU A 362 19.29 12.69 -16.35
C LEU A 362 18.91 11.26 -16.76
N GLY A 363 19.14 10.87 -18.01
CA GLY A 363 18.78 9.55 -18.53
C GLY A 363 17.27 9.30 -18.65
N SER A 364 16.44 10.35 -18.54
CA SER A 364 14.98 10.27 -18.64
C SER A 364 14.48 10.35 -20.10
N VAL A 365 15.32 10.81 -20.99
CA VAL A 365 15.06 10.96 -22.43
C VAL A 365 16.27 10.49 -23.23
N VAL A 366 16.03 9.82 -24.34
CA VAL A 366 17.06 9.36 -25.29
C VAL A 366 16.86 10.07 -26.63
N ARG A 367 17.96 10.57 -27.19
CA ARG A 367 17.97 11.14 -28.52
C ARG A 367 17.98 10.04 -29.58
N MET A 368 17.05 10.09 -30.50
CA MET A 368 16.88 9.15 -31.61
C MET A 368 17.13 9.89 -32.97
N PRO A 369 17.40 9.17 -34.07
CA PRO A 369 17.58 9.81 -35.39
C PRO A 369 16.39 10.66 -35.83
N GLU A 370 15.19 10.34 -35.39
CA GLU A 370 13.95 11.03 -35.76
C GLU A 370 13.43 12.02 -34.71
N GLY A 371 14.17 12.20 -33.57
CA GLY A 371 13.77 13.10 -32.47
C GLY A 371 14.16 12.57 -31.11
N TYR A 372 13.28 12.70 -30.12
CA TYR A 372 13.50 12.30 -28.73
C TYR A 372 12.48 11.25 -28.29
N SER A 373 12.85 10.36 -27.41
CA SER A 373 11.97 9.36 -26.79
C SER A 373 12.17 9.33 -25.29
N ALA A 374 11.10 9.06 -24.53
CA ALA A 374 11.24 8.79 -23.10
C ALA A 374 12.07 7.50 -22.91
N ALA A 375 13.01 7.51 -21.99
CA ALA A 375 13.72 6.30 -21.58
C ALA A 375 12.79 5.45 -20.69
N HIS A 376 12.71 4.16 -20.98
CA HIS A 376 11.92 3.18 -20.22
C HIS A 376 12.64 2.75 -18.95
#